data_6b5f879409e105c6f47d1b5b4d805a81
#
_entry.id   6b5f879409e105c6f47d1b5b4d805a81
#
_cell.length_a   1.000
_cell.length_b   1.000
_cell.length_c   1.000
_cell.angle_alpha   90.00
_cell.angle_beta   90.00
_cell.angle_gamma   90.00
#
_symmetry.space_group_name_H-M   'P 1'
#
loop_
_entity.id
_entity.type
_entity.pdbx_description
1 polymer ?
#
loop_
_entity_poly.entity_id
_entity_poly.type
_entity_poly.pdbx_seq_one_letter_code
_entity_poly.pdbx_strand_id
1 'polypeptide(L)'
;KQNLKKTNLLKKFWKKIGSKVVLMNPVNHDKIFSITSHLPHLIAYNLIKTAQDSQKIQRKNLIQYSAGGLRDFSRIAASNEIMWRDIFFNNDNIIKAINLFTKNLNSFKKIIQNKNNKKLLSRLSNSKKVRTQIVQLKQDIAKPDFGRE
;
A
#
# COMPACT_ATOMS: atom_id res chain seq x y z
N LYS A 1 0.69 -27.37 18.34
CA LYS A 1 -0.52 -28.03 17.79
C LYS A 1 -1.61 -26.97 17.70
N GLN A 2 -2.09 -26.65 16.48
CA GLN A 2 -3.24 -25.74 16.31
C GLN A 2 -4.47 -26.34 17.01
N ASN A 3 -5.14 -25.54 17.82
CA ASN A 3 -6.40 -25.96 18.43
C ASN A 3 -7.52 -25.83 17.37
N LEU A 4 -7.69 -26.88 16.56
CA LEU A 4 -8.64 -26.93 15.44
C LEU A 4 -10.08 -26.58 15.85
N LYS A 5 -10.50 -26.96 17.07
CA LYS A 5 -11.85 -26.61 17.58
C LYS A 5 -12.02 -25.09 17.73
N LYS A 6 -11.07 -24.41 18.35
CA LYS A 6 -11.10 -22.95 18.52
C LYS A 6 -10.99 -22.20 17.18
N THR A 7 -10.11 -22.68 16.28
CA THR A 7 -9.97 -22.12 14.92
C THR A 7 -11.29 -22.24 14.13
N ASN A 8 -11.95 -23.40 14.20
CA ASN A 8 -13.22 -23.60 13.52
C ASN A 8 -14.35 -22.74 14.13
N LEU A 9 -14.35 -22.55 15.44
CA LEU A 9 -15.31 -21.67 16.11
C LEU A 9 -15.15 -20.22 15.63
N LEU A 10 -13.91 -19.68 15.63
CA LEU A 10 -13.61 -18.35 15.13
C LEU A 10 -13.98 -18.21 13.64
N LYS A 11 -13.66 -19.20 12.82
CA LYS A 11 -14.05 -19.21 11.40
C LYS A 11 -15.57 -19.12 11.23
N LYS A 12 -16.33 -19.88 12.00
CA LYS A 12 -17.80 -19.84 11.98
C LYS A 12 -18.33 -18.48 12.40
N PHE A 13 -17.79 -17.91 13.48
CA PHE A 13 -18.16 -16.57 13.97
C PHE A 13 -17.97 -15.51 12.89
N TRP A 14 -16.77 -15.38 12.35
CA TRP A 14 -16.47 -14.39 11.32
C TRP A 14 -17.29 -14.55 10.04
N LYS A 15 -17.52 -15.81 9.62
CA LYS A 15 -18.44 -16.10 8.49
C LYS A 15 -19.87 -15.66 8.76
N LYS A 16 -20.36 -15.87 9.98
CA LYS A 16 -21.74 -15.49 10.37
C LYS A 16 -21.99 -13.98 10.28
N ILE A 17 -20.97 -13.16 10.50
CA ILE A 17 -21.06 -11.71 10.34
C ILE A 17 -20.63 -11.20 8.95
N GLY A 18 -20.60 -12.12 7.95
CA GLY A 18 -20.40 -11.75 6.54
C GLY A 18 -18.94 -11.71 6.06
N SER A 19 -17.96 -12.06 6.91
CA SER A 19 -16.55 -12.00 6.53
C SER A 19 -16.12 -13.19 5.66
N LYS A 20 -15.27 -12.92 4.65
CA LYS A 20 -14.55 -13.97 3.90
C LYS A 20 -13.32 -14.39 4.70
N VAL A 21 -13.38 -15.57 5.32
CA VAL A 21 -12.30 -16.07 6.18
C VAL A 21 -11.30 -16.90 5.40
N VAL A 22 -10.03 -16.50 5.43
CA VAL A 22 -8.88 -17.22 4.87
C VAL A 22 -7.99 -17.69 6.03
N LEU A 23 -7.60 -18.96 6.01
CA LEU A 23 -6.62 -19.52 6.95
C LEU A 23 -5.26 -19.56 6.25
N MET A 24 -4.24 -19.01 6.90
CA MET A 24 -2.88 -19.11 6.41
C MET A 24 -1.89 -19.22 7.58
N ASN A 25 -0.69 -19.72 7.32
CA ASN A 25 0.34 -19.75 8.35
C ASN A 25 0.97 -18.34 8.54
N PRO A 26 1.55 -18.03 9.71
CA PRO A 26 2.12 -16.72 10.01
C PRO A 26 3.19 -16.28 9.00
N VAL A 27 4.07 -17.19 8.58
CA VAL A 27 5.14 -16.87 7.61
C VAL A 27 4.58 -16.37 6.28
N ASN A 28 3.52 -17.02 5.77
CA ASN A 28 2.87 -16.59 4.54
C ASN A 28 2.09 -15.28 4.74
N HIS A 29 1.44 -15.11 5.90
CA HIS A 29 0.81 -13.87 6.30
C HIS A 29 1.81 -12.70 6.20
N ASP A 30 2.94 -12.81 6.87
CA ASP A 30 3.94 -11.74 6.93
C ASP A 30 4.54 -11.43 5.56
N LYS A 31 4.79 -12.44 4.72
CA LYS A 31 5.24 -12.24 3.34
C LYS A 31 4.23 -11.52 2.48
N ILE A 32 2.96 -11.90 2.54
CA ILE A 32 1.90 -11.29 1.73
C ILE A 32 1.65 -9.86 2.19
N PHE A 33 1.46 -9.65 3.50
CA PHE A 33 1.10 -8.34 4.02
C PHE A 33 2.27 -7.36 4.02
N SER A 34 3.53 -7.81 3.97
CA SER A 34 4.65 -6.90 3.73
C SER A 34 4.51 -6.10 2.43
N ILE A 35 3.89 -6.68 1.39
CA ILE A 35 3.69 -6.03 0.08
C ILE A 35 2.30 -5.38 -0.02
N THR A 36 1.25 -6.07 0.45
CA THR A 36 -0.13 -5.64 0.18
C THR A 36 -0.69 -4.66 1.22
N SER A 37 -0.03 -4.54 2.36
CA SER A 37 -0.45 -3.67 3.47
C SER A 37 0.70 -2.81 4.00
N HIS A 38 1.80 -3.41 4.45
CA HIS A 38 2.84 -2.69 5.20
C HIS A 38 3.60 -1.71 4.30
N LEU A 39 4.01 -2.14 3.11
CA LEU A 39 4.67 -1.27 2.14
C LEU A 39 3.81 -0.07 1.71
N PRO A 40 2.52 -0.20 1.37
CA PRO A 40 1.65 0.94 1.10
C PRO A 40 1.61 1.99 2.21
N HIS A 41 1.52 1.57 3.48
CA HIS A 41 1.54 2.50 4.61
C HIS A 41 2.90 3.19 4.77
N LEU A 42 3.99 2.44 4.64
CA LEU A 42 5.34 3.01 4.67
C LEU A 42 5.53 4.05 3.56
N ILE A 43 5.02 3.77 2.34
CA ILE A 43 5.06 4.73 1.22
C ILE A 43 4.24 5.96 1.57
N ALA A 44 3.07 5.81 2.19
CA ALA A 44 2.23 6.93 2.59
C ALA A 44 2.97 7.85 3.58
N TYR A 45 3.57 7.29 4.64
CA TYR A 45 4.40 8.06 5.59
C TYR A 45 5.55 8.79 4.87
N ASN A 46 6.27 8.10 3.98
CA ASN A 46 7.39 8.70 3.25
C ASN A 46 6.95 9.78 2.25
N LEU A 47 5.82 9.61 1.59
CA LEU A 47 5.29 10.62 0.67
C LEU A 47 4.93 11.92 1.43
N ILE A 48 4.27 11.80 2.58
CA ILE A 48 3.95 12.96 3.42
C ILE A 48 5.23 13.62 3.96
N LYS A 49 6.21 12.82 4.41
CA LYS A 49 7.52 13.35 4.81
C LYS A 49 8.23 14.08 3.67
N THR A 50 8.17 13.55 2.46
CA THR A 50 8.74 14.20 1.26
C THR A 50 8.06 15.52 0.97
N ALA A 51 6.73 15.60 1.09
CA ALA A 51 5.99 16.85 0.93
C ALA A 51 6.39 17.90 1.98
N GLN A 52 6.54 17.49 3.25
CA GLN A 52 7.01 18.36 4.33
C GLN A 52 8.43 18.90 4.08
N ASP A 53 9.36 18.04 3.66
CA ASP A 53 10.74 18.42 3.37
C ASP A 53 10.81 19.39 2.17
N SER A 54 10.04 19.10 1.12
CA SER A 54 9.92 19.97 -0.05
C SER A 54 9.37 21.35 0.32
N GLN A 55 8.38 21.39 1.22
CA GLN A 55 7.83 22.66 1.74
C GLN A 55 8.89 23.50 2.46
N LYS A 56 9.72 22.87 3.31
CA LYS A 56 10.82 23.54 4.00
C LYS A 56 11.87 24.08 3.02
N ILE A 57 12.27 23.27 2.03
CA ILE A 57 13.26 23.65 1.01
C ILE A 57 12.76 24.85 0.18
N GLN A 58 11.52 24.81 -0.27
CA GLN A 58 10.94 25.82 -1.13
C GLN A 58 10.43 27.06 -0.36
N ARG A 59 10.39 27.01 0.96
CA ARG A 59 9.82 28.04 1.85
C ARG A 59 8.38 28.45 1.43
N LYS A 60 7.59 27.47 0.96
CA LYS A 60 6.20 27.66 0.49
C LYS A 60 5.28 26.66 1.16
N ASN A 61 4.06 27.07 1.44
CA ASN A 61 3.05 26.16 1.99
C ASN A 61 2.47 25.27 0.86
N LEU A 62 3.18 24.18 0.55
CA LEU A 62 2.78 23.27 -0.53
C LEU A 62 1.53 22.44 -0.17
N ILE A 63 1.32 22.17 1.12
CA ILE A 63 0.24 21.30 1.60
C ILE A 63 -1.13 21.92 1.32
N GLN A 64 -1.25 23.26 1.32
CA GLN A 64 -2.51 23.94 0.96
C GLN A 64 -2.99 23.65 -0.47
N TYR A 65 -2.10 23.19 -1.36
CA TYR A 65 -2.42 22.81 -2.74
C TYR A 65 -2.59 21.30 -2.90
N SER A 66 -2.89 20.58 -1.82
CA SER A 66 -3.06 19.13 -1.87
C SER A 66 -4.16 18.71 -2.83
N ALA A 67 -3.79 17.97 -3.87
CA ALA A 67 -4.73 17.29 -4.77
C ALA A 67 -5.16 15.93 -4.21
N GLY A 68 -6.13 15.27 -4.84
CA GLY A 68 -6.72 14.00 -4.39
C GLY A 68 -5.68 12.96 -3.98
N GLY A 69 -4.65 12.73 -4.81
CA GLY A 69 -3.60 11.74 -4.51
C GLY A 69 -2.89 11.99 -3.18
N LEU A 70 -2.45 13.24 -2.91
CA LEU A 70 -1.77 13.55 -1.64
C LEU A 70 -2.74 13.41 -0.45
N ARG A 71 -4.01 13.79 -0.62
CA ARG A 71 -5.03 13.63 0.43
C ARG A 71 -5.28 12.16 0.77
N ASP A 72 -5.39 11.28 -0.22
CA ASP A 72 -5.57 9.84 0.00
C ASP A 72 -4.38 9.23 0.76
N PHE A 73 -3.17 9.55 0.37
CA PHE A 73 -1.97 9.11 1.09
C PHE A 73 -1.88 9.70 2.49
N SER A 74 -2.30 10.96 2.71
CA SER A 74 -2.33 11.59 4.03
C SER A 74 -3.30 10.89 4.98
N ARG A 75 -4.44 10.42 4.48
CA ARG A 75 -5.39 9.61 5.26
C ARG A 75 -4.78 8.28 5.72
N ILE A 76 -4.05 7.60 4.83
CA ILE A 76 -3.33 6.37 5.18
C ILE A 76 -2.23 6.67 6.21
N ALA A 77 -1.48 7.74 6.05
CA ALA A 77 -0.40 8.16 6.96
C ALA A 77 -0.91 8.68 8.33
N ALA A 78 -2.22 8.90 8.50
CA ALA A 78 -2.82 9.27 9.77
C ALA A 78 -3.16 8.06 10.67
N SER A 79 -2.65 6.87 10.34
CA SER A 79 -2.83 5.65 11.13
C SER A 79 -2.02 5.70 12.43
N ASN A 80 -2.41 4.85 13.41
CA ASN A 80 -1.76 4.81 14.72
C ASN A 80 -0.26 4.46 14.62
N GLU A 81 0.59 5.35 15.07
CA GLU A 81 2.05 5.26 14.94
C GLU A 81 2.65 4.13 15.77
N ILE A 82 2.09 3.83 16.94
CA ILE A 82 2.59 2.76 17.83
C ILE A 82 2.34 1.41 17.17
N MET A 83 1.11 1.19 16.68
CA MET A 83 0.76 -0.02 15.95
C MET A 83 1.67 -0.23 14.73
N TRP A 84 1.92 0.82 13.94
CA TRP A 84 2.76 0.71 12.75
C TRP A 84 4.24 0.53 13.06
N ARG A 85 4.75 1.14 14.13
CA ARG A 85 6.08 0.85 14.66
C ARG A 85 6.24 -0.65 14.93
N ASP A 86 5.28 -1.23 15.64
CA ASP A 86 5.34 -2.64 16.03
C ASP A 86 5.24 -3.57 14.80
N ILE A 87 4.38 -3.25 13.84
CA ILE A 87 4.29 -3.97 12.56
C ILE A 87 5.62 -3.91 11.80
N PHE A 88 6.24 -2.74 11.67
CA PHE A 88 7.49 -2.59 10.93
C PHE A 88 8.66 -3.29 11.61
N PHE A 89 8.72 -3.30 12.94
CA PHE A 89 9.82 -3.92 13.68
C PHE A 89 9.69 -5.44 13.77
N ASN A 90 8.49 -6.00 13.65
CA ASN A 90 8.25 -7.43 13.81
C ASN A 90 8.03 -8.18 12.48
N ASN A 91 8.16 -7.54 11.33
CA ASN A 91 8.08 -8.21 10.04
C ASN A 91 9.30 -7.90 9.14
N ASP A 92 10.34 -8.72 9.24
CA ASP A 92 11.59 -8.56 8.45
C ASP A 92 11.36 -8.55 6.93
N ASN A 93 10.23 -9.08 6.45
CA ASN A 93 9.94 -9.05 5.02
C ASN A 93 9.70 -7.62 4.51
N ILE A 94 9.44 -6.65 5.39
CA ILE A 94 9.28 -5.25 4.98
C ILE A 94 10.58 -4.69 4.40
N ILE A 95 11.74 -5.07 4.91
CA ILE A 95 13.04 -4.65 4.38
C ILE A 95 13.23 -5.14 2.94
N LYS A 96 12.83 -6.40 2.65
CA LYS A 96 12.87 -6.94 1.28
C LYS A 96 11.89 -6.19 0.36
N ALA A 97 10.72 -5.85 0.87
CA ALA A 97 9.72 -5.08 0.14
C ALA A 97 10.21 -3.65 -0.17
N ILE A 98 10.85 -2.98 0.79
CA ILE A 98 11.48 -1.66 0.60
C ILE A 98 12.55 -1.73 -0.47
N ASN A 99 13.46 -2.70 -0.41
CA ASN A 99 14.54 -2.87 -1.39
C ASN A 99 13.99 -3.05 -2.81
N LEU A 100 12.97 -3.89 -2.96
CA LEU A 100 12.29 -4.09 -4.24
C LEU A 100 11.60 -2.80 -4.73
N PHE A 101 10.90 -2.09 -3.85
CA PHE A 101 10.26 -0.83 -4.18
C PHE A 101 11.27 0.23 -4.61
N THR A 102 12.35 0.39 -3.87
CA THR A 102 13.43 1.34 -4.19
C THR A 102 14.08 1.02 -5.55
N LYS A 103 14.35 -0.27 -5.84
CA LYS A 103 14.82 -0.71 -7.14
C LYS A 103 13.87 -0.30 -8.26
N ASN A 104 12.57 -0.54 -8.07
CA ASN A 104 11.53 -0.17 -9.04
C ASN A 104 11.40 1.35 -9.21
N LEU A 105 11.47 2.11 -8.11
CA LEU A 105 11.44 3.57 -8.14
C LEU A 105 12.63 4.16 -8.91
N ASN A 106 13.83 3.64 -8.66
CA ASN A 106 15.03 4.03 -9.38
C ASN A 106 14.95 3.70 -10.87
N SER A 107 14.37 2.55 -11.22
CA SER A 107 14.11 2.20 -12.62
C SER A 107 13.11 3.17 -13.27
N PHE A 108 12.06 3.56 -12.52
CA PHE A 108 11.08 4.55 -12.99
C PHE A 108 11.73 5.92 -13.21
N LYS A 109 12.57 6.37 -12.26
CA LYS A 109 13.35 7.61 -12.35
C LYS A 109 14.18 7.63 -13.64
N LYS A 110 14.92 6.54 -13.94
CA LYS A 110 15.72 6.43 -15.18
C LYS A 110 14.88 6.52 -16.45
N ILE A 111 13.69 5.90 -16.46
CA ILE A 111 12.76 5.97 -17.60
C ILE A 111 12.31 7.42 -17.86
N ILE A 112 11.99 8.17 -16.79
CA ILE A 112 11.56 9.57 -16.87
C ILE A 112 12.73 10.45 -17.32
N GLN A 113 13.91 10.31 -16.71
CA GLN A 113 15.11 11.07 -17.07
C GLN A 113 15.47 10.91 -18.54
N ASN A 114 15.39 9.68 -19.05
CA ASN A 114 15.71 9.37 -20.45
C ASN A 114 14.55 9.64 -21.42
N LYS A 115 13.42 10.19 -20.93
CA LYS A 115 12.20 10.45 -21.72
C LYS A 115 11.75 9.24 -22.56
N ASN A 116 11.95 8.01 -22.02
CA ASN A 116 11.64 6.78 -22.78
C ASN A 116 10.13 6.52 -22.78
N ASN A 117 9.44 7.12 -23.75
CA ASN A 117 7.99 7.08 -23.89
C ASN A 117 7.45 5.63 -23.94
N LYS A 118 8.05 4.76 -24.77
CA LYS A 118 7.60 3.36 -24.93
C LYS A 118 7.63 2.59 -23.61
N LYS A 119 8.74 2.69 -22.87
CA LYS A 119 8.89 2.01 -21.57
C LYS A 119 7.96 2.60 -20.52
N LEU A 120 7.78 3.92 -20.51
CA LEU A 120 6.87 4.60 -19.58
C LEU A 120 5.43 4.14 -19.78
N LEU A 121 4.92 4.24 -21.00
CA LEU A 121 3.56 3.82 -21.33
C LEU A 121 3.31 2.34 -21.02
N SER A 122 4.24 1.46 -21.35
CA SER A 122 4.15 0.04 -21.03
C SER A 122 3.99 -0.19 -19.51
N ARG A 123 4.80 0.50 -18.70
CA ARG A 123 4.75 0.37 -17.24
C ARG A 123 3.44 0.89 -16.64
N LEU A 124 2.96 2.04 -17.10
CA LEU A 124 1.68 2.62 -16.67
C LEU A 124 0.50 1.70 -17.06
N SER A 125 0.50 1.19 -18.29
CA SER A 125 -0.52 0.25 -18.77
C SER A 125 -0.56 -1.04 -17.95
N ASN A 126 0.62 -1.59 -17.58
CA ASN A 126 0.67 -2.79 -16.74
C ASN A 126 0.08 -2.54 -15.34
N SER A 127 0.34 -1.38 -14.75
CA SER A 127 -0.28 -1.01 -13.46
C SER A 127 -1.80 -0.91 -13.58
N LYS A 128 -2.32 -0.34 -14.69
CA LYS A 128 -3.76 -0.30 -14.96
C LYS A 128 -4.38 -1.70 -15.05
N LYS A 129 -3.69 -2.67 -15.67
CA LYS A 129 -4.14 -4.07 -15.72
C LYS A 129 -4.28 -4.68 -14.32
N VAL A 130 -3.34 -4.41 -13.41
CA VAL A 130 -3.43 -4.87 -12.02
C VAL A 130 -4.66 -4.29 -11.32
N ARG A 131 -4.98 -3.00 -11.53
CA ARG A 131 -6.22 -2.41 -11.02
C ARG A 131 -7.46 -3.15 -11.51
N THR A 132 -7.51 -3.48 -12.80
CA THR A 132 -8.62 -4.28 -13.37
C THR A 132 -8.75 -5.64 -12.66
N GLN A 133 -7.64 -6.33 -12.38
CA GLN A 133 -7.66 -7.60 -11.64
C GLN A 133 -8.20 -7.44 -10.22
N ILE A 134 -7.81 -6.38 -9.49
CA ILE A 134 -8.31 -6.09 -8.14
C ILE A 134 -9.83 -5.94 -8.14
N VAL A 135 -10.39 -5.22 -9.11
CA VAL A 135 -11.84 -5.04 -9.27
C VAL A 135 -12.53 -6.36 -9.63
N GLN A 136 -11.96 -7.14 -10.56
CA GLN A 136 -12.50 -8.46 -10.94
C GLN A 136 -12.54 -9.44 -9.76
N LEU A 137 -11.54 -9.37 -8.88
CA LEU A 137 -11.48 -10.15 -7.64
C LEU A 137 -12.44 -9.65 -6.55
N LYS A 138 -13.23 -8.60 -6.83
CA LYS A 138 -14.14 -7.95 -5.88
C LYS A 138 -13.43 -7.49 -4.60
N GLN A 139 -12.18 -7.06 -4.73
CA GLN A 139 -11.41 -6.48 -3.62
C GLN A 139 -11.68 -4.96 -3.50
N ASP A 140 -12.25 -4.36 -4.55
CA ASP A 140 -12.63 -2.96 -4.61
C ASP A 140 -13.70 -2.74 -5.68
N ILE A 141 -14.33 -1.57 -5.68
CA ILE A 141 -15.37 -1.18 -6.64
C ILE A 141 -14.78 -0.61 -7.92
N ALA A 142 -15.52 -0.71 -9.03
CA ALA A 142 -15.07 -0.23 -10.34
C ALA A 142 -15.07 1.30 -10.47
N LYS A 143 -15.83 2.01 -9.65
CA LYS A 143 -15.92 3.48 -9.69
C LYS A 143 -14.59 4.09 -9.29
N PRO A 144 -14.11 5.13 -10.01
CA PRO A 144 -13.00 5.94 -9.55
C PRO A 144 -13.49 6.77 -8.35
N ASP A 145 -13.37 6.19 -7.17
CA ASP A 145 -13.61 6.91 -5.93
C ASP A 145 -12.37 7.73 -5.61
N PHE A 146 -12.34 8.94 -6.14
CA PHE A 146 -11.31 9.93 -5.81
C PHE A 146 -11.70 10.77 -4.59
N GLY A 147 -12.65 10.30 -3.76
CA GLY A 147 -13.18 11.09 -2.65
C GLY A 147 -13.84 12.38 -3.13
N ARG A 148 -14.47 12.34 -4.29
CA ARG A 148 -15.26 13.42 -4.87
C ARG A 148 -16.69 12.92 -5.01
N GLU A 149 -17.50 13.21 -4.01
CA GLU A 149 -18.92 13.39 -4.21
C GLU A 149 -19.17 14.76 -4.84
#